data_4ace52b3f72725782882b74518f8e2a7
#
_entry.id   4ace52b3f72725782882b74518f8e2a7
#
_cell.length_a   1.000
_cell.length_b   1.000
_cell.length_c   1.000
_cell.angle_alpha   90.00
_cell.angle_beta   90.00
_cell.angle_gamma   90.00
#
_symmetry.space_group_name_H-M   'P 1'
#
loop_
_entity.id
_entity.type
_entity.pdbx_description
1 polymer ?
#
loop_
_entity_poly.entity_id
_entity_poly.type
_entity_poly.pdbx_seq_one_letter_code
_entity_poly.pdbx_strand_id
1 'polypeptide(L)'
;MYFDSRMNDKIPIFPLPLVLLPGEKLPLHIFEEKYKKMIEYCLKNNQKFGIINSKNSDSLVIGCTASIEQLVGGENDSREYDILVSGVERFIVKSYNTSKPYKQAYVKTWNDIDDTIDQTLLQEANIFLYEVLLKLGASSKIPQINMPKSSFEIASMLDID
;
A
#
# COMPACT_ATOMS: atom_id res chain seq x y z
N MET A 1 -24.70 2.88 20.85
CA MET A 1 -23.37 2.26 20.97
C MET A 1 -23.16 1.37 19.76
N TYR A 2 -22.66 1.93 18.67
CA TYR A 2 -22.38 1.12 17.47
C TYR A 2 -21.11 0.32 17.71
N PHE A 3 -21.25 -0.98 17.89
CA PHE A 3 -20.14 -1.91 17.83
C PHE A 3 -19.64 -1.92 16.39
N ASP A 4 -18.47 -1.29 16.14
CA ASP A 4 -17.77 -1.41 14.87
C ASP A 4 -17.24 -2.85 14.76
N SER A 5 -17.97 -3.68 13.99
CA SER A 5 -17.67 -5.09 13.77
C SER A 5 -16.41 -5.34 12.90
N ARG A 6 -15.63 -4.31 12.60
CA ARG A 6 -14.33 -4.36 11.91
C ARG A 6 -13.14 -4.46 12.88
N MET A 7 -13.38 -4.89 14.12
CA MET A 7 -12.33 -5.12 15.10
C MET A 7 -11.70 -6.49 14.87
N ASN A 8 -10.48 -6.50 14.37
CA ASN A 8 -9.57 -7.64 14.22
C ASN A 8 -9.70 -8.49 12.96
N ASP A 9 -9.67 -7.87 11.79
CA ASP A 9 -9.45 -8.62 10.56
C ASP A 9 -8.04 -9.24 10.58
N LYS A 10 -8.00 -10.57 10.39
CA LYS A 10 -6.74 -11.28 10.24
C LYS A 10 -6.35 -11.28 8.76
N ILE A 11 -5.27 -10.59 8.43
CA ILE A 11 -4.77 -10.48 7.06
C ILE A 11 -3.36 -11.06 6.91
N PRO A 12 -3.00 -11.58 5.73
CA PRO A 12 -1.62 -11.87 5.38
C PRO A 12 -0.77 -10.61 5.43
N ILE A 13 0.51 -10.74 5.82
CA ILE A 13 1.44 -9.61 5.91
C ILE A 13 2.67 -9.86 5.06
N PHE A 14 2.98 -8.89 4.21
CA PHE A 14 4.18 -8.84 3.39
C PHE A 14 5.11 -7.71 3.90
N PRO A 15 6.18 -8.05 4.64
CA PRO A 15 7.15 -7.06 5.06
C PRO A 15 8.08 -6.71 3.89
N LEU A 16 8.16 -5.43 3.55
CA LEU A 16 9.02 -4.87 2.50
C LEU A 16 9.81 -3.68 3.06
N PRO A 17 11.00 -3.37 2.53
CA PRO A 17 11.79 -2.22 2.99
C PRO A 17 11.29 -0.89 2.39
N LEU A 18 9.99 -0.70 2.33
CA LEU A 18 9.32 0.49 1.76
C LEU A 18 8.01 0.78 2.49
N VAL A 19 7.43 1.93 2.23
CA VAL A 19 6.10 2.34 2.69
C VAL A 19 5.18 2.37 1.47
N LEU A 20 4.04 1.69 1.56
CA LEU A 20 2.96 1.81 0.58
C LEU A 20 1.92 2.81 1.10
N LEU A 21 1.51 3.75 0.26
CA LEU A 21 0.49 4.75 0.58
C LEU A 21 -0.87 4.37 -0.04
N PRO A 22 -2.01 4.78 0.56
CA PRO A 22 -3.31 4.66 -0.08
C PRO A 22 -3.33 5.33 -1.47
N GLY A 23 -3.86 4.62 -2.47
CA GLY A 23 -3.90 5.07 -3.87
C GLY A 23 -2.62 4.83 -4.67
N GLU A 24 -1.51 4.52 -4.04
CA GLU A 24 -0.25 4.24 -4.70
C GLU A 24 -0.26 2.88 -5.39
N LYS A 25 0.37 2.80 -6.57
CA LYS A 25 0.55 1.55 -7.32
C LYS A 25 1.98 1.06 -7.18
N LEU A 26 2.13 -0.21 -6.83
CA LEU A 26 3.42 -0.83 -6.59
C LEU A 26 3.55 -2.13 -7.40
N PRO A 27 4.50 -2.23 -8.34
CA PRO A 27 4.86 -3.49 -8.97
C PRO A 27 5.71 -4.32 -8.03
N LEU A 28 5.39 -5.62 -7.92
CA LEU A 28 6.10 -6.57 -7.06
C LEU A 28 6.45 -7.82 -7.83
N HIS A 29 7.70 -8.28 -7.68
CA HIS A 29 8.18 -9.55 -8.19
C HIS A 29 8.18 -10.58 -7.07
N ILE A 30 7.39 -11.65 -7.21
CA ILE A 30 7.17 -12.67 -6.17
C ILE A 30 7.89 -13.95 -6.55
N PHE A 31 9.02 -14.23 -5.91
CA PHE A 31 9.84 -15.41 -6.16
C PHE A 31 9.91 -16.38 -4.97
N GLU A 32 9.76 -15.89 -3.72
CA GLU A 32 9.81 -16.74 -2.53
C GLU A 32 8.53 -17.58 -2.38
N GLU A 33 8.67 -18.88 -2.15
CA GLU A 33 7.57 -19.85 -2.05
C GLU A 33 6.51 -19.47 -1.01
N LYS A 34 6.92 -18.89 0.12
CA LYS A 34 5.97 -18.47 1.16
C LYS A 34 5.07 -17.35 0.68
N TYR A 35 5.59 -16.41 -0.13
CA TYR A 35 4.81 -15.29 -0.66
C TYR A 35 3.98 -15.69 -1.87
N LYS A 36 4.43 -16.66 -2.69
CA LYS A 36 3.59 -17.26 -3.73
C LYS A 36 2.32 -17.86 -3.12
N LYS A 37 2.46 -18.67 -2.06
CA LYS A 37 1.32 -19.24 -1.32
C LYS A 37 0.42 -18.17 -0.72
N MET A 38 0.99 -17.05 -0.29
CA MET A 38 0.25 -15.90 0.21
C MET A 38 -0.59 -15.25 -0.90
N ILE A 39 0.01 -14.99 -2.06
CA ILE A 39 -0.67 -14.38 -3.20
C ILE A 39 -1.76 -15.31 -3.74
N GLU A 40 -1.48 -16.60 -3.91
CA GLU A 40 -2.48 -17.60 -4.30
C GLU A 40 -3.68 -17.63 -3.34
N TYR A 41 -3.39 -17.58 -2.03
CA TYR A 41 -4.44 -17.52 -1.01
C TYR A 41 -5.29 -16.23 -1.15
N CYS A 42 -4.64 -15.08 -1.35
CA CYS A 42 -5.33 -13.81 -1.52
C CYS A 42 -6.22 -13.80 -2.78
N LEU A 43 -5.70 -14.29 -3.90
CA LEU A 43 -6.45 -14.39 -5.16
C LEU A 43 -7.67 -15.33 -5.02
N LYS A 44 -7.46 -16.52 -4.43
CA LYS A 44 -8.53 -17.50 -4.25
C LYS A 44 -9.66 -17.00 -3.36
N ASN A 45 -9.36 -16.20 -2.35
CA ASN A 45 -10.32 -15.72 -1.36
C ASN A 45 -10.77 -14.28 -1.59
N ASN A 46 -10.34 -13.64 -2.69
CA ASN A 46 -10.56 -12.22 -2.96
C ASN A 46 -10.20 -11.34 -1.74
N GLN A 47 -9.05 -11.64 -1.13
CA GLN A 47 -8.59 -11.01 0.10
C GLN A 47 -7.40 -10.10 -0.16
N LYS A 48 -7.41 -8.92 0.45
CA LYS A 48 -6.26 -8.02 0.51
C LYS A 48 -5.20 -8.58 1.46
N PHE A 49 -3.95 -8.17 1.28
CA PHE A 49 -2.86 -8.40 2.22
C PHE A 49 -2.30 -7.06 2.70
N GLY A 50 -1.59 -7.07 3.81
CA GLY A 50 -0.97 -5.87 4.37
C GLY A 50 0.50 -5.78 3.99
N ILE A 51 0.96 -4.60 3.57
CA ILE A 51 2.37 -4.26 3.43
C ILE A 51 2.78 -3.43 4.64
N ILE A 52 3.89 -3.83 5.29
CA ILE A 52 4.51 -3.12 6.41
C ILE A 52 5.98 -2.84 6.09
N ASN A 53 6.51 -1.71 6.57
CA ASN A 53 7.92 -1.43 6.43
C ASN A 53 8.74 -2.37 7.32
N SER A 54 9.58 -3.23 6.70
CA SER A 54 10.40 -4.22 7.40
C SER A 54 11.55 -3.60 8.21
N LYS A 55 11.91 -2.35 7.93
CA LYS A 55 12.95 -1.60 8.66
C LYS A 55 12.40 -0.91 9.92
N ASN A 56 11.07 -0.87 10.07
CA ASN A 56 10.46 -0.25 11.24
C ASN A 56 10.62 -1.15 12.48
N SER A 57 11.33 -0.64 13.50
CA SER A 57 11.55 -1.30 14.79
C SER A 57 10.66 -0.72 15.91
N ASP A 58 9.74 0.18 15.58
CA ASP A 58 8.87 0.82 16.56
C ASP A 58 7.88 -0.17 17.18
N SER A 59 7.44 0.14 18.38
CA SER A 59 6.41 -0.63 19.08
C SER A 59 5.05 -0.55 18.39
N LEU A 60 4.80 0.49 17.58
CA LEU A 60 3.62 0.71 16.78
C LEU A 60 3.94 0.46 15.30
N VAL A 61 3.43 -0.65 14.76
CA VAL A 61 3.61 -0.98 13.35
C VAL A 61 2.36 -0.54 12.57
N ILE A 62 2.59 0.41 11.66
CA ILE A 62 1.59 0.89 10.71
C ILE A 62 1.90 0.28 9.35
N GLY A 63 0.86 -0.13 8.63
CA GLY A 63 0.96 -0.62 7.27
C GLY A 63 -0.17 -0.12 6.39
N CYS A 64 -0.15 -0.52 5.13
CA CYS A 64 -1.21 -0.28 4.17
C CYS A 64 -1.68 -1.61 3.58
N THR A 65 -3.01 -1.79 3.48
CA THR A 65 -3.57 -2.95 2.78
C THR A 65 -3.37 -2.77 1.28
N ALA A 66 -3.05 -3.86 0.60
CA ALA A 66 -2.80 -3.91 -0.83
C ALA A 66 -3.84 -4.80 -1.53
N SER A 67 -4.41 -4.29 -2.61
CA SER A 67 -5.29 -5.02 -3.52
C SER A 67 -4.49 -5.43 -4.76
N ILE A 68 -4.63 -6.67 -5.21
CA ILE A 68 -3.98 -7.15 -6.43
C ILE A 68 -4.82 -6.68 -7.63
N GLU A 69 -4.24 -5.80 -8.46
CA GLU A 69 -4.89 -5.25 -9.66
C GLU A 69 -4.62 -6.12 -10.89
N GLN A 70 -3.39 -6.61 -11.01
CA GLN A 70 -2.95 -7.40 -12.14
C GLN A 70 -2.01 -8.50 -11.68
N LEU A 71 -2.10 -9.64 -12.35
CA LEU A 71 -1.17 -10.76 -12.23
C LEU A 71 -0.59 -11.02 -13.61
N VAL A 72 0.72 -11.01 -13.73
CA VAL A 72 1.47 -11.33 -14.95
C VAL A 72 2.43 -12.46 -14.63
N GLY A 73 2.46 -13.51 -15.44
CA GLY A 73 3.34 -14.67 -15.24
C GLY A 73 2.61 -15.90 -14.72
N GLY A 74 3.37 -16.97 -14.53
CA GLY A 74 2.84 -18.28 -14.14
C GLY A 74 2.49 -19.21 -15.30
N GLU A 75 2.58 -18.74 -16.56
CA GLU A 75 2.15 -19.55 -17.74
C GLU A 75 3.26 -20.40 -18.35
N ASN A 76 4.54 -20.15 -18.07
CA ASN A 76 5.63 -20.89 -18.67
C ASN A 76 6.66 -21.32 -17.62
N ASP A 77 6.41 -22.37 -16.85
CA ASP A 77 7.38 -23.05 -15.98
C ASP A 77 8.22 -22.15 -15.03
N SER A 78 8.15 -20.84 -15.17
CA SER A 78 8.68 -19.87 -14.22
C SER A 78 7.67 -19.76 -13.06
N ARG A 79 8.02 -20.37 -11.97
CA ARG A 79 7.25 -20.32 -10.70
C ARG A 79 7.27 -18.94 -10.04
N GLU A 80 7.39 -17.89 -10.81
CA GLU A 80 7.51 -16.50 -10.34
C GLU A 80 6.32 -15.70 -10.84
N TYR A 81 5.85 -14.77 -10.00
CA TYR A 81 4.72 -13.90 -10.34
C TYR A 81 5.17 -12.46 -10.33
N ASP A 82 4.79 -11.72 -11.35
CA ASP A 82 4.79 -10.27 -11.36
C ASP A 82 3.38 -9.80 -11.07
N ILE A 83 3.19 -9.00 -10.03
CA ILE A 83 1.90 -8.46 -9.66
C ILE A 83 1.96 -6.94 -9.60
N LEU A 84 0.88 -6.29 -9.98
CA LEU A 84 0.65 -4.89 -9.70
C LEU A 84 -0.37 -4.79 -8.58
N VAL A 85 -0.02 -4.10 -7.51
CA VAL A 85 -0.92 -3.86 -6.38
C VAL A 85 -1.24 -2.38 -6.25
N SER A 86 -2.39 -2.07 -5.65
CA SER A 86 -2.74 -0.72 -5.22
C SER A 86 -2.92 -0.66 -3.71
N GLY A 87 -2.39 0.39 -3.07
CA GLY A 87 -2.64 0.69 -1.67
C GLY A 87 -4.10 1.09 -1.46
N VAL A 88 -4.73 0.59 -0.39
CA VAL A 88 -6.15 0.82 -0.14
C VAL A 88 -6.38 1.64 1.12
N GLU A 89 -6.02 1.11 2.27
CA GLU A 89 -6.28 1.74 3.57
C GLU A 89 -5.16 1.44 4.56
N ARG A 90 -4.89 2.39 5.44
CA ARG A 90 -3.88 2.21 6.50
C ARG A 90 -4.44 1.34 7.63
N PHE A 91 -3.55 0.61 8.28
CA PHE A 91 -3.89 -0.19 9.46
C PHE A 91 -2.78 -0.16 10.51
N ILE A 92 -3.16 -0.52 11.73
CA ILE A 92 -2.24 -0.76 12.85
C ILE A 92 -2.22 -2.26 13.11
N VAL A 93 -1.03 -2.82 13.26
CA VAL A 93 -0.84 -4.20 13.71
C VAL A 93 -1.13 -4.28 15.21
N LYS A 94 -2.00 -5.21 15.60
CA LYS A 94 -2.33 -5.51 16.99
C LYS A 94 -1.56 -6.71 17.53
N SER A 95 -1.49 -7.76 16.75
CA SER A 95 -0.73 -8.96 17.08
C SER A 95 -0.43 -9.77 15.83
N TYR A 96 0.62 -10.58 15.89
CA TYR A 96 1.00 -11.47 14.80
C TYR A 96 0.48 -12.89 15.03
N ASN A 97 0.27 -13.59 13.91
CA ASN A 97 -0.06 -15.01 13.87
C ASN A 97 0.91 -15.71 12.91
N THR A 98 1.47 -16.83 13.33
CA THR A 98 2.50 -17.58 12.59
C THR A 98 2.01 -18.98 12.17
N SER A 99 0.73 -19.22 12.10
CA SER A 99 0.15 -20.53 11.74
C SER A 99 0.29 -20.89 10.25
N LYS A 100 0.69 -19.96 9.41
CA LYS A 100 0.94 -20.12 7.97
C LYS A 100 2.42 -19.98 7.65
N PRO A 101 2.90 -20.43 6.48
CA PRO A 101 4.28 -20.22 6.04
C PRO A 101 4.69 -18.75 5.91
N TYR A 102 3.71 -17.87 5.75
CA TYR A 102 3.86 -16.41 5.71
C TYR A 102 3.25 -15.78 6.98
N LYS A 103 3.70 -14.58 7.31
CA LYS A 103 3.17 -13.84 8.46
C LYS A 103 1.70 -13.48 8.23
N GLN A 104 0.92 -13.53 9.28
CA GLN A 104 -0.42 -12.96 9.35
C GLN A 104 -0.48 -12.03 10.56
N ALA A 105 -1.36 -11.05 10.54
CA ALA A 105 -1.60 -10.18 11.69
C ALA A 105 -3.09 -9.92 11.88
N TYR A 106 -3.47 -9.74 13.13
CA TYR A 106 -4.71 -9.08 13.49
C TYR A 106 -4.47 -7.58 13.41
N VAL A 107 -5.28 -6.89 12.63
CA VAL A 107 -5.09 -5.47 12.33
C VAL A 107 -6.34 -4.68 12.66
N LYS A 108 -6.15 -3.39 12.92
CA LYS A 108 -7.23 -2.42 13.05
C LYS A 108 -7.04 -1.34 11.98
N THR A 109 -8.05 -1.09 11.18
CA THR A 109 -8.04 0.00 10.20
C THR A 109 -7.78 1.33 10.91
N TRP A 110 -6.91 2.14 10.33
CA TRP A 110 -6.63 3.49 10.79
C TRP A 110 -7.29 4.48 9.85
N ASN A 111 -8.44 4.97 10.27
CA ASN A 111 -9.14 6.03 9.55
C ASN A 111 -8.54 7.40 9.91
N ASP A 112 -8.58 8.32 8.96
CA ASP A 112 -8.28 9.71 9.24
C ASP A 112 -9.36 10.31 10.17
N ILE A 113 -8.98 11.33 10.93
CA ILE A 113 -9.89 11.96 11.90
C ILE A 113 -10.96 12.77 11.17
N ASP A 114 -10.61 13.27 9.98
CA ASP A 114 -11.49 14.05 9.11
C ASP A 114 -11.27 13.63 7.64
N ASP A 115 -12.32 13.15 7.01
CA ASP A 115 -12.31 12.76 5.59
C ASP A 115 -12.60 13.96 4.67
N THR A 116 -12.79 15.17 5.22
CA THR A 116 -13.02 16.37 4.42
C THR A 116 -11.71 16.88 3.83
N ILE A 117 -11.66 16.95 2.50
CA ILE A 117 -10.52 17.53 1.79
C ILE A 117 -10.72 19.05 1.72
N ASP A 118 -9.83 19.81 2.36
CA ASP A 118 -9.75 21.25 2.14
C ASP A 118 -9.20 21.50 0.72
N GLN A 119 -10.10 21.94 -0.17
CA GLN A 119 -9.77 22.16 -1.57
C GLN A 119 -8.74 23.28 -1.75
N THR A 120 -8.70 24.26 -0.87
CA THR A 120 -7.75 25.37 -0.92
C THR A 120 -6.35 24.86 -0.59
N LEU A 121 -6.20 24.11 0.50
CA LEU A 121 -4.94 23.50 0.88
C LEU A 121 -4.46 22.50 -0.17
N LEU A 122 -5.36 21.73 -0.77
CA LEU A 122 -5.00 20.80 -1.83
C LEU A 122 -4.48 21.53 -3.07
N GLN A 123 -5.09 22.67 -3.45
CA GLN A 123 -4.61 23.48 -4.56
C GLN A 123 -3.22 24.07 -4.28
N GLU A 124 -3.01 24.62 -3.09
CA GLU A 124 -1.70 25.12 -2.68
C GLU A 124 -0.64 24.02 -2.70
N ALA A 125 -0.95 22.85 -2.14
CA ALA A 125 -0.05 21.69 -2.16
C ALA A 125 0.30 21.24 -3.59
N ASN A 126 -0.67 21.26 -4.49
CA ASN A 126 -0.43 20.96 -5.91
C ASN A 126 0.50 21.97 -6.58
N ILE A 127 0.36 23.27 -6.26
CA ILE A 127 1.29 24.32 -6.77
C ILE A 127 2.70 24.03 -6.29
N PHE A 128 2.90 23.76 -5.01
CA PHE A 128 4.21 23.38 -4.47
C PHE A 128 4.79 22.11 -5.11
N LEU A 129 3.96 21.10 -5.32
CA LEU A 129 4.39 19.89 -6.02
C LEU A 129 4.93 20.22 -7.41
N TYR A 130 4.23 21.06 -8.18
CA TYR A 130 4.69 21.50 -9.50
C TYR A 130 6.04 22.23 -9.44
N GLU A 131 6.21 23.13 -8.47
CA GLU A 131 7.47 23.85 -8.29
C GLU A 131 8.63 22.89 -7.95
N VAL A 132 8.40 21.90 -7.10
CA VAL A 132 9.40 20.89 -6.75
C VAL A 132 9.76 20.06 -7.97
N LEU A 133 8.79 19.56 -8.72
CA LEU A 133 9.01 18.77 -9.93
C LEU A 133 9.78 19.57 -11.00
N LEU A 134 9.50 20.86 -11.17
CA LEU A 134 10.25 21.74 -12.05
C LEU A 134 11.71 21.86 -11.62
N LYS A 135 11.96 22.07 -10.33
CA LYS A 135 13.32 22.18 -9.78
C LYS A 135 14.12 20.89 -9.90
N LEU A 136 13.45 19.73 -9.83
CA LEU A 136 14.05 18.42 -10.02
C LEU A 136 14.26 18.05 -11.51
N GLY A 137 13.93 18.94 -12.44
CA GLY A 137 14.09 18.69 -13.88
C GLY A 137 13.06 17.72 -14.46
N ALA A 138 11.97 17.43 -13.73
CA ALA A 138 10.90 16.51 -14.17
C ALA A 138 9.85 17.18 -15.06
N SER A 139 10.17 18.29 -15.71
CA SER A 139 9.26 19.11 -16.53
C SER A 139 8.55 18.31 -17.62
N SER A 140 9.22 17.31 -18.19
CA SER A 140 8.64 16.45 -19.25
C SER A 140 7.54 15.51 -18.73
N LYS A 141 7.49 15.24 -17.43
CA LYS A 141 6.49 14.38 -16.78
C LYS A 141 5.22 15.16 -16.38
N ILE A 142 5.32 16.47 -16.19
CA ILE A 142 4.24 17.33 -15.71
C ILE A 142 2.97 17.23 -16.56
N PRO A 143 3.00 17.28 -17.90
CA PRO A 143 1.78 17.19 -18.71
C PRO A 143 1.05 15.84 -18.62
N GLN A 144 1.72 14.80 -18.13
CA GLN A 144 1.19 13.45 -18.00
C GLN A 144 0.64 13.16 -16.60
N ILE A 145 0.86 14.08 -15.65
CA ILE A 145 0.41 13.93 -14.26
C ILE A 145 -1.01 14.47 -14.15
N ASN A 146 -1.94 13.59 -13.81
CA ASN A 146 -3.25 14.03 -13.33
C ASN A 146 -3.07 14.78 -12.01
N MET A 147 -3.77 15.89 -11.83
CA MET A 147 -3.74 16.65 -10.56
C MET A 147 -4.07 15.74 -9.39
N PRO A 148 -3.17 15.60 -8.40
CA PRO A 148 -3.43 14.80 -7.20
C PRO A 148 -4.70 15.26 -6.48
N LYS A 149 -5.47 14.30 -6.01
CA LYS A 149 -6.75 14.52 -5.33
C LYS A 149 -6.64 14.34 -3.82
N SER A 150 -5.46 13.92 -3.33
CA SER A 150 -5.20 13.71 -1.91
C SER A 150 -3.74 13.97 -1.56
N SER A 151 -3.46 14.17 -0.27
CA SER A 151 -2.09 14.28 0.24
C SER A 151 -1.27 13.00 0.01
N PHE A 152 -1.90 11.84 0.00
CA PHE A 152 -1.22 10.57 -0.29
C PHE A 152 -0.77 10.47 -1.75
N GLU A 153 -1.58 10.93 -2.70
CA GLU A 153 -1.18 11.00 -4.10
C GLU A 153 -0.01 11.97 -4.31
N ILE A 154 -0.03 13.13 -3.62
CA ILE A 154 1.11 14.07 -3.64
C ILE A 154 2.36 13.42 -3.09
N ALA A 155 2.27 12.77 -1.93
CA ALA A 155 3.40 12.11 -1.28
C ALA A 155 4.00 10.99 -2.14
N SER A 156 3.17 10.17 -2.80
CA SER A 156 3.62 9.09 -3.69
C SER A 156 4.39 9.60 -4.92
N MET A 157 4.16 10.85 -5.35
CA MET A 157 4.88 11.47 -6.48
C MET A 157 6.24 12.02 -6.09
N LEU A 158 6.48 12.26 -4.81
CA LEU A 158 7.73 12.85 -4.31
C LEU A 158 8.81 11.80 -4.02
N ASP A 159 8.48 10.51 -4.06
CA ASP A 159 9.41 9.39 -3.80
C ASP A 159 10.26 9.66 -2.54
N ILE A 160 9.56 10.00 -1.45
CA ILE A 160 10.20 10.33 -0.17
C ILE A 160 10.41 9.01 0.59
N ASP A 161 11.68 8.59 0.67
CA ASP A 161 12.15 7.45 1.48
C ASP A 161 12.09 7.73 3.00
#